data_97868f76efad905ef8434d2557512f8a
#
_entry.id   97868f76efad905ef8434d2557512f8a
#
_cell.length_a   1.000
_cell.length_b   1.000
_cell.length_c   1.000
_cell.angle_alpha   90.00
_cell.angle_beta   90.00
_cell.angle_gamma   90.00
#
_symmetry.space_group_name_H-M   'P 1'
#
loop_
_entity.id
_entity.type
_entity.pdbx_description
1 polymer ?
#
loop_
_entity_poly.entity_id
_entity_poly.type
_entity_poly.pdbx_seq_one_letter_code
_entity_poly.pdbx_strand_id
1 'polypeptide(L)'
;NKKKKVSKMDSGKHKRSRKRKFKSNSASNNGLSSNQFGRRIARQHKLVARTLGRTPPGIAFMGSARTRPGNPYYDVNIEAAKAVALLGFPIYHGGGPGQMEASAIGAAQGGAKSVALCLRLARKEEVFGPHDQAVWFDDFSPRVDTLRRFGSIAMVFFPGGIGTMHEAMSMIDNIMQKKAPVRPIIFFEPVADKPYWQGLFDWLKNVVMVVGLLKAEDIPFVHIVRSVDELVAVIKAQN
;
A
#
# COMPACT_ATOMS: atom_id res chain seq x y z
N ASN A 1 20.64 -77.30 -11.59
CA ASN A 1 20.15 -76.91 -10.27
C ASN A 1 21.00 -75.75 -9.70
N LYS A 2 20.67 -74.49 -9.99
CA LYS A 2 21.27 -73.33 -9.36
C LYS A 2 20.22 -72.54 -8.61
N LYS A 3 20.29 -72.56 -7.27
CA LYS A 3 19.45 -71.73 -6.38
C LYS A 3 19.98 -70.28 -6.43
N LYS A 4 19.14 -69.36 -6.88
CA LYS A 4 19.41 -67.90 -6.77
C LYS A 4 19.10 -67.44 -5.35
N LYS A 5 20.08 -66.86 -4.68
CA LYS A 5 19.94 -66.09 -3.44
C LYS A 5 19.29 -64.78 -3.76
N VAL A 6 18.16 -64.45 -3.11
CA VAL A 6 17.52 -63.13 -3.10
C VAL A 6 18.12 -62.36 -1.95
N SER A 7 18.81 -61.26 -2.22
CA SER A 7 19.32 -60.34 -1.23
C SER A 7 18.21 -59.45 -0.71
N LYS A 8 18.05 -59.38 0.61
CA LYS A 8 17.17 -58.44 1.30
C LYS A 8 17.72 -57.02 1.11
N MET A 9 16.89 -56.14 0.49
CA MET A 9 17.15 -54.72 0.45
C MET A 9 16.81 -54.10 1.82
N ASP A 10 17.77 -53.36 2.32
CA ASP A 10 17.77 -52.65 3.57
C ASP A 10 16.76 -51.51 3.56
N SER A 11 15.89 -51.49 4.57
CA SER A 11 14.85 -50.46 4.72
C SER A 11 15.46 -49.16 5.23
N GLY A 12 15.66 -48.23 4.32
CA GLY A 12 16.19 -46.90 4.62
C GLY A 12 15.35 -46.17 5.67
N LYS A 13 15.97 -45.86 6.78
CA LYS A 13 15.41 -45.03 7.87
C LYS A 13 15.04 -43.62 7.33
N HIS A 14 13.77 -43.36 7.17
CA HIS A 14 13.27 -42.01 6.94
C HIS A 14 13.62 -41.12 8.12
N LYS A 15 14.61 -40.25 7.96
CA LYS A 15 14.88 -39.15 8.87
C LYS A 15 13.66 -38.21 8.87
N ARG A 16 12.84 -38.26 9.92
CA ARG A 16 11.82 -37.27 10.20
C ARG A 16 12.50 -35.90 10.30
N SER A 17 12.36 -35.06 9.29
CA SER A 17 12.75 -33.66 9.36
C SER A 17 11.94 -32.99 10.48
N ARG A 18 12.59 -32.58 11.53
CA ARG A 18 12.02 -31.71 12.56
C ARG A 18 11.58 -30.42 11.88
N LYS A 19 10.29 -30.28 11.59
CA LYS A 19 9.68 -28.99 11.26
C LYS A 19 9.99 -28.05 12.41
N ARG A 20 10.97 -27.15 12.23
CA ARG A 20 11.16 -26.01 13.09
C ARG A 20 9.86 -25.23 13.07
N LYS A 21 9.11 -25.23 14.18
CA LYS A 21 8.02 -24.30 14.41
C LYS A 21 8.63 -22.90 14.38
N PHE A 22 8.48 -22.21 13.27
CA PHE A 22 8.72 -20.78 13.23
C PHE A 22 7.77 -20.14 14.27
N LYS A 23 8.33 -19.71 15.41
CA LYS A 23 7.62 -18.77 16.27
C LYS A 23 7.52 -17.49 15.46
N SER A 24 6.35 -17.20 14.91
CA SER A 24 6.04 -15.90 14.35
C SER A 24 6.08 -14.91 15.51
N ASN A 25 7.14 -14.14 15.60
CA ASN A 25 7.17 -12.92 16.39
C ASN A 25 6.39 -11.82 15.65
N SER A 26 5.20 -12.15 15.10
CA SER A 26 4.22 -11.12 14.82
C SER A 26 3.83 -10.58 16.19
N ALA A 27 4.07 -9.30 16.43
CA ALA A 27 3.49 -8.57 17.55
C ALA A 27 1.97 -8.54 17.34
N SER A 28 1.32 -9.71 17.45
CA SER A 28 -0.12 -9.81 17.41
C SER A 28 -0.66 -9.08 18.62
N ASN A 29 -1.77 -8.35 18.46
CA ASN A 29 -2.48 -7.69 19.56
C ASN A 29 -2.99 -8.69 20.62
N ASN A 30 -2.88 -9.98 20.35
CA ASN A 30 -3.29 -11.08 21.21
C ASN A 30 -2.36 -11.17 22.42
N GLY A 31 -2.79 -10.61 23.56
CA GLY A 31 -2.10 -10.68 24.83
C GLY A 31 -1.72 -9.33 25.46
N LEU A 32 -1.91 -8.19 24.75
CA LEU A 32 -1.73 -6.87 25.37
C LEU A 32 -2.97 -6.45 26.15
N SER A 33 -2.78 -5.92 27.37
CA SER A 33 -3.85 -5.20 28.06
C SER A 33 -4.22 -3.92 27.27
N SER A 34 -5.44 -3.39 27.49
CA SER A 34 -5.91 -2.15 26.84
C SER A 34 -4.92 -0.98 27.05
N ASN A 35 -4.32 -0.88 28.23
CA ASN A 35 -3.32 0.14 28.54
C ASN A 35 -2.01 -0.06 27.76
N GLN A 36 -1.56 -1.31 27.59
CA GLN A 36 -0.36 -1.62 26.79
C GLN A 36 -0.59 -1.32 25.33
N PHE A 37 -1.79 -1.68 24.81
CA PHE A 37 -2.18 -1.37 23.44
C PHE A 37 -2.22 0.14 23.21
N GLY A 38 -2.91 0.91 24.05
CA GLY A 38 -2.97 2.36 23.95
C GLY A 38 -1.57 3.03 23.98
N ARG A 39 -0.69 2.58 24.88
CA ARG A 39 0.70 3.08 24.95
C ARG A 39 1.48 2.75 23.66
N ARG A 40 1.25 1.59 23.04
CA ARG A 40 1.89 1.20 21.77
C ARG A 40 1.46 2.12 20.65
N ILE A 41 0.17 2.36 20.48
CA ILE A 41 -0.37 3.29 19.48
C ILE A 41 0.19 4.71 19.69
N ALA A 42 0.16 5.22 20.93
CA ALA A 42 0.71 6.54 21.23
C ALA A 42 2.21 6.65 20.93
N ARG A 43 2.99 5.58 21.16
CA ARG A 43 4.41 5.53 20.83
C ARG A 43 4.65 5.67 19.33
N GLN A 44 3.85 4.99 18.50
CA GLN A 44 3.96 5.05 17.05
C GLN A 44 3.65 6.46 16.53
N HIS A 45 2.61 7.12 17.04
CA HIS A 45 2.33 8.52 16.69
C HIS A 45 3.45 9.49 17.14
N LYS A 46 4.04 9.27 18.31
CA LYS A 46 5.22 10.06 18.75
C LYS A 46 6.43 9.84 17.84
N LEU A 47 6.65 8.60 17.37
CA LEU A 47 7.70 8.29 16.40
C LEU A 47 7.48 9.06 15.09
N VAL A 48 6.27 9.04 14.56
CA VAL A 48 5.88 9.81 13.36
C VAL A 48 6.19 11.31 13.55
N ALA A 49 5.76 11.89 14.67
CA ALA A 49 5.99 13.31 14.94
C ALA A 49 7.49 13.67 14.99
N ARG A 50 8.31 12.79 15.52
CA ARG A 50 9.77 12.98 15.59
C ARG A 50 10.44 12.83 14.22
N THR A 51 10.04 11.81 13.46
CA THR A 51 10.69 11.47 12.18
C THR A 51 10.20 12.35 11.05
N LEU A 52 8.88 12.62 10.98
CA LEU A 52 8.24 13.30 9.86
C LEU A 52 7.74 14.70 10.20
N GLY A 53 7.91 15.19 11.44
CA GLY A 53 7.31 16.44 11.88
C GLY A 53 7.69 17.69 11.07
N ARG A 54 8.79 17.63 10.32
CA ARG A 54 9.25 18.69 9.40
C ARG A 54 9.12 18.31 7.91
N THR A 55 8.59 17.14 7.62
CA THR A 55 8.37 16.71 6.23
C THR A 55 7.06 17.31 5.76
N PRO A 56 7.05 18.01 4.62
CA PRO A 56 5.84 18.67 4.14
C PRO A 56 4.79 17.65 3.70
N PRO A 57 3.51 18.07 3.62
CA PRO A 57 2.47 17.29 2.97
C PRO A 57 2.85 16.94 1.53
N GLY A 58 2.37 15.79 1.06
CA GLY A 58 2.68 15.32 -0.27
C GLY A 58 1.58 14.41 -0.81
N ILE A 59 1.95 13.53 -1.70
CA ILE A 59 1.04 12.60 -2.37
C ILE A 59 1.37 11.18 -1.96
N ALA A 60 0.34 10.42 -1.56
CA ALA A 60 0.50 9.01 -1.20
C ALA A 60 0.23 8.10 -2.40
N PHE A 61 1.14 7.17 -2.64
CA PHE A 61 1.07 6.18 -3.70
C PHE A 61 0.88 4.79 -3.10
N MET A 62 -0.21 4.13 -3.47
CA MET A 62 -0.64 2.85 -2.92
C MET A 62 -0.86 1.84 -4.04
N GLY A 63 -0.64 0.56 -3.75
CA GLY A 63 -0.85 -0.51 -4.73
C GLY A 63 -0.31 -1.86 -4.26
N SER A 64 -0.33 -2.85 -5.16
CA SER A 64 0.03 -4.23 -4.85
C SER A 64 1.52 -4.41 -4.58
N ALA A 65 1.84 -5.12 -3.50
CA ALA A 65 3.20 -5.62 -3.23
C ALA A 65 3.61 -6.79 -4.15
N ARG A 66 2.71 -7.29 -5.00
CA ARG A 66 2.93 -8.47 -5.84
C ARG A 66 3.26 -8.15 -7.29
N THR A 67 3.10 -6.90 -7.71
CA THR A 67 3.50 -6.43 -9.04
C THR A 67 5.03 -6.53 -9.15
N ARG A 68 5.55 -6.91 -10.31
CA ARG A 68 6.98 -7.08 -10.55
C ARG A 68 7.47 -6.13 -11.63
N PRO A 69 8.77 -5.76 -11.64
CA PRO A 69 9.37 -5.05 -12.77
C PRO A 69 9.06 -5.72 -14.10
N GLY A 70 8.81 -4.93 -15.14
CA GLY A 70 8.37 -5.39 -16.45
C GLY A 70 6.84 -5.67 -16.55
N ASN A 71 6.11 -5.50 -15.46
CA ASN A 71 4.65 -5.45 -15.54
C ASN A 71 4.23 -4.02 -15.90
N PRO A 72 3.32 -3.80 -16.86
CA PRO A 72 2.88 -2.46 -17.27
C PRO A 72 2.41 -1.58 -16.10
N TYR A 73 1.81 -2.17 -15.08
CA TYR A 73 1.38 -1.44 -13.88
C TYR A 73 2.55 -0.96 -13.02
N TYR A 74 3.69 -1.67 -13.06
CA TYR A 74 4.89 -1.27 -12.33
C TYR A 74 5.58 -0.11 -13.04
N ASP A 75 5.76 -0.23 -14.34
CA ASP A 75 6.54 0.73 -15.13
C ASP A 75 5.82 2.08 -15.21
N VAL A 76 4.50 2.08 -15.46
CA VAL A 76 3.71 3.31 -15.48
C VAL A 76 3.63 4.00 -14.09
N ASN A 77 3.74 3.26 -13.00
CA ASN A 77 3.82 3.86 -11.68
C ASN A 77 5.14 4.63 -11.47
N ILE A 78 6.26 4.13 -11.99
CA ILE A 78 7.53 4.87 -11.98
C ILE A 78 7.35 6.22 -12.71
N GLU A 79 6.76 6.20 -13.90
CA GLU A 79 6.50 7.40 -14.68
C GLU A 79 5.55 8.38 -13.96
N ALA A 80 4.47 7.87 -13.40
CA ALA A 80 3.50 8.65 -12.64
C ALA A 80 4.12 9.31 -11.40
N ALA A 81 4.86 8.53 -10.61
CA ALA A 81 5.53 9.04 -9.42
C ALA A 81 6.61 10.06 -9.78
N LYS A 82 7.38 9.85 -10.88
CA LYS A 82 8.35 10.82 -11.40
C LYS A 82 7.68 12.12 -11.82
N ALA A 83 6.57 12.05 -12.56
CA ALA A 83 5.84 13.23 -13.00
C ALA A 83 5.31 14.06 -11.82
N VAL A 84 4.79 13.40 -10.80
CA VAL A 84 4.33 14.05 -9.56
C VAL A 84 5.50 14.63 -8.76
N ALA A 85 6.62 13.92 -8.69
CA ALA A 85 7.84 14.40 -8.03
C ALA A 85 8.39 15.68 -8.67
N LEU A 86 8.31 15.78 -10.00
CA LEU A 86 8.69 17.00 -10.75
C LEU A 86 7.79 18.22 -10.45
N LEU A 87 6.60 18.00 -9.86
CA LEU A 87 5.77 19.09 -9.34
C LEU A 87 6.24 19.58 -7.95
N GLY A 88 7.26 18.95 -7.37
CA GLY A 88 7.85 19.34 -6.08
C GLY A 88 7.21 18.68 -4.86
N PHE A 89 6.27 17.71 -5.02
CA PHE A 89 5.62 17.04 -3.92
C PHE A 89 6.41 15.82 -3.44
N PRO A 90 6.60 15.65 -2.11
CA PRO A 90 7.06 14.38 -1.55
C PRO A 90 6.13 13.23 -1.88
N ILE A 91 6.69 12.05 -2.11
CA ILE A 91 5.95 10.82 -2.33
C ILE A 91 5.96 9.96 -1.07
N TYR A 92 4.78 9.65 -0.57
CA TYR A 92 4.56 8.75 0.56
C TYR A 92 4.11 7.38 0.05
N HIS A 93 4.75 6.31 0.49
CA HIS A 93 4.43 4.95 0.06
C HIS A 93 4.60 3.93 1.19
N GLY A 94 4.17 2.68 0.97
CA GLY A 94 4.17 1.66 2.01
C GLY A 94 5.50 0.98 2.29
N GLY A 95 6.58 1.31 1.56
CA GLY A 95 7.92 0.77 1.76
C GLY A 95 8.11 -0.71 1.38
N GLY A 96 7.08 -1.38 0.88
CA GLY A 96 7.16 -2.76 0.41
C GLY A 96 7.60 -2.86 -1.06
N PRO A 97 7.71 -4.10 -1.58
CA PRO A 97 8.00 -4.33 -2.99
C PRO A 97 6.83 -3.95 -3.90
N GLY A 98 7.02 -4.09 -5.20
CA GLY A 98 5.99 -3.89 -6.21
C GLY A 98 5.63 -2.44 -6.41
N GLN A 99 4.35 -2.08 -6.34
CA GLN A 99 3.91 -0.70 -6.61
C GLN A 99 4.55 0.33 -5.66
N MET A 100 4.82 -0.05 -4.42
CA MET A 100 5.46 0.84 -3.44
C MET A 100 6.93 1.12 -3.80
N GLU A 101 7.65 0.10 -4.27
CA GLU A 101 9.01 0.22 -4.80
C GLU A 101 9.05 1.06 -6.08
N ALA A 102 8.12 0.83 -7.01
CA ALA A 102 7.98 1.61 -8.22
C ALA A 102 7.79 3.11 -7.93
N SER A 103 6.92 3.43 -6.95
CA SER A 103 6.71 4.82 -6.50
C SER A 103 7.97 5.44 -5.91
N ALA A 104 8.76 4.68 -5.14
CA ALA A 104 10.02 5.14 -4.58
C ALA A 104 11.06 5.45 -5.68
N ILE A 105 11.15 4.57 -6.69
CA ILE A 105 12.04 4.78 -7.85
C ILE A 105 11.64 6.05 -8.61
N GLY A 106 10.35 6.21 -8.92
CA GLY A 106 9.84 7.38 -9.61
C GLY A 106 10.09 8.68 -8.83
N ALA A 107 9.87 8.68 -7.51
CA ALA A 107 10.15 9.80 -6.64
C ALA A 107 11.63 10.23 -6.73
N ALA A 108 12.57 9.30 -6.63
CA ALA A 108 14.00 9.55 -6.75
C ALA A 108 14.37 10.08 -8.15
N GLN A 109 13.81 9.52 -9.22
CA GLN A 109 14.03 10.00 -10.58
C GLN A 109 13.52 11.42 -10.83
N GLY A 110 12.45 11.83 -10.12
CA GLY A 110 11.90 13.18 -10.18
C GLY A 110 12.54 14.16 -9.19
N GLY A 111 13.49 13.70 -8.36
CA GLY A 111 14.20 14.53 -7.39
C GLY A 111 13.38 14.95 -6.16
N ALA A 112 12.24 14.28 -5.89
CA ALA A 112 11.44 14.56 -4.71
C ALA A 112 11.78 13.59 -3.56
N LYS A 113 11.43 13.99 -2.33
CA LYS A 113 11.57 13.14 -1.16
C LYS A 113 10.68 11.89 -1.26
N SER A 114 11.26 10.73 -1.00
CA SER A 114 10.61 9.44 -0.90
C SER A 114 10.49 9.03 0.57
N VAL A 115 9.27 8.80 1.05
CA VAL A 115 8.98 8.50 2.46
C VAL A 115 8.26 7.16 2.57
N ALA A 116 8.94 6.19 3.18
CA ALA A 116 8.44 4.84 3.37
C ALA A 116 7.69 4.71 4.71
N LEU A 117 6.40 4.37 4.67
CA LEU A 117 5.56 4.09 5.83
C LEU A 117 5.34 2.57 5.96
N CYS A 118 6.31 1.90 6.56
CA CYS A 118 6.44 0.45 6.57
C CYS A 118 5.60 -0.20 7.66
N LEU A 119 5.06 -1.39 7.38
CA LEU A 119 4.37 -2.21 8.36
C LEU A 119 5.24 -3.40 8.75
N ARG A 120 5.43 -3.63 10.05
CA ARG A 120 6.09 -4.83 10.56
C ARG A 120 5.19 -6.04 10.33
N LEU A 121 5.55 -6.84 9.35
CA LEU A 121 4.91 -8.12 9.08
C LEU A 121 5.79 -9.23 9.65
N ALA A 122 5.24 -10.43 9.83
CA ALA A 122 5.98 -11.60 10.31
C ALA A 122 7.15 -12.05 9.39
N ARG A 123 7.39 -11.35 8.30
CA ARG A 123 8.49 -11.52 7.36
C ARG A 123 9.54 -10.43 7.58
N LYS A 124 10.69 -10.54 6.88
CA LYS A 124 11.81 -9.60 6.99
C LYS A 124 11.34 -8.13 6.97
N GLU A 125 11.89 -7.34 7.88
CA GLU A 125 11.79 -5.89 7.87
C GLU A 125 12.77 -5.36 6.81
N GLU A 126 12.27 -5.07 5.62
CA GLU A 126 13.05 -4.56 4.49
C GLU A 126 12.26 -3.45 3.80
N VAL A 127 12.94 -2.36 3.49
CA VAL A 127 12.38 -1.27 2.68
C VAL A 127 12.87 -1.44 1.26
N PHE A 128 11.94 -1.42 0.31
CA PHE A 128 12.22 -1.58 -1.10
C PHE A 128 12.27 -0.22 -1.81
N GLY A 129 13.23 -0.10 -2.70
CA GLY A 129 13.46 1.11 -3.48
C GLY A 129 14.17 2.23 -2.68
N PRO A 130 14.59 3.31 -3.36
CA PRO A 130 15.22 4.46 -2.74
C PRO A 130 14.24 5.21 -1.83
N HIS A 131 14.72 5.62 -0.66
CA HIS A 131 13.92 6.41 0.29
C HIS A 131 14.81 7.34 1.12
N ASP A 132 14.30 8.52 1.43
CA ASP A 132 14.97 9.49 2.30
C ASP A 132 14.64 9.26 3.77
N GLN A 133 13.42 8.77 4.04
CA GLN A 133 12.94 8.51 5.38
C GLN A 133 12.10 7.22 5.41
N ALA A 134 12.21 6.47 6.51
CA ALA A 134 11.36 5.31 6.77
C ALA A 134 10.80 5.34 8.19
N VAL A 135 9.51 5.03 8.32
CA VAL A 135 8.83 4.85 9.62
C VAL A 135 8.20 3.48 9.67
N TRP A 136 8.49 2.74 10.74
CA TRP A 136 7.99 1.39 10.95
C TRP A 136 6.83 1.35 11.93
N PHE A 137 5.74 0.74 11.54
CA PHE A 137 4.53 0.59 12.32
C PHE A 137 4.30 -0.87 12.71
N ASP A 138 3.83 -1.08 13.94
CA ASP A 138 3.40 -2.39 14.43
C ASP A 138 1.92 -2.65 14.10
N ASP A 139 1.14 -1.59 13.86
CA ASP A 139 -0.30 -1.62 13.68
C ASP A 139 -0.74 -0.86 12.42
N PHE A 140 -1.80 -1.34 11.79
CA PHE A 140 -2.38 -0.71 10.59
C PHE A 140 -2.93 0.70 10.88
N SER A 141 -3.64 0.88 12.01
CA SER A 141 -4.32 2.14 12.31
C SER A 141 -3.37 3.34 12.32
N PRO A 142 -2.28 3.40 13.11
CA PRO A 142 -1.39 4.56 13.10
C PRO A 142 -0.67 4.75 11.74
N ARG A 143 -0.48 3.67 10.97
CA ARG A 143 0.07 3.77 9.61
C ARG A 143 -0.92 4.45 8.65
N VAL A 144 -2.18 4.01 8.65
CA VAL A 144 -3.25 4.60 7.83
C VAL A 144 -3.49 6.05 8.23
N ASP A 145 -3.49 6.37 9.53
CA ASP A 145 -3.59 7.74 10.03
C ASP A 145 -2.42 8.61 9.56
N THR A 146 -1.22 8.04 9.50
CA THR A 146 -0.04 8.75 8.98
C THR A 146 -0.14 9.01 7.49
N LEU A 147 -0.55 8.01 6.70
CA LEU A 147 -0.81 8.17 5.27
C LEU A 147 -1.86 9.25 5.02
N ARG A 148 -2.95 9.24 5.78
CA ARG A 148 -4.01 10.24 5.71
C ARG A 148 -3.49 11.65 6.01
N ARG A 149 -2.62 11.80 7.00
CA ARG A 149 -2.08 13.09 7.42
C ARG A 149 -1.09 13.67 6.41
N PHE A 150 -0.17 12.86 5.91
CA PHE A 150 0.93 13.31 5.05
C PHE A 150 0.61 13.23 3.56
N GLY A 151 -0.21 12.27 3.13
CA GLY A 151 -0.78 12.21 1.78
C GLY A 151 -1.95 13.17 1.60
N SER A 152 -1.81 14.42 2.08
CA SER A 152 -2.95 15.35 2.16
C SER A 152 -3.18 16.16 0.89
N ILE A 153 -2.25 16.13 -0.06
CA ILE A 153 -2.42 16.77 -1.37
C ILE A 153 -3.30 15.89 -2.27
N ALA A 154 -2.96 14.61 -2.40
CA ALA A 154 -3.74 13.60 -3.12
C ALA A 154 -3.33 12.20 -2.69
N MET A 155 -4.16 11.21 -3.01
CA MET A 155 -3.83 9.80 -2.85
C MET A 155 -4.08 9.05 -4.15
N VAL A 156 -3.07 8.32 -4.61
CA VAL A 156 -3.09 7.59 -5.89
C VAL A 156 -3.08 6.09 -5.61
N PHE A 157 -4.06 5.38 -6.12
CA PHE A 157 -4.26 3.95 -5.95
C PHE A 157 -4.05 3.21 -7.27
N PHE A 158 -2.93 2.53 -7.38
CA PHE A 158 -2.65 1.58 -8.45
C PHE A 158 -3.32 0.24 -8.20
N PRO A 159 -3.45 -0.64 -9.21
CA PRO A 159 -4.01 -1.98 -9.03
C PRO A 159 -3.43 -2.70 -7.82
N GLY A 160 -4.31 -3.17 -6.93
CA GLY A 160 -3.90 -3.76 -5.66
C GLY A 160 -4.99 -4.62 -5.00
N GLY A 161 -4.59 -5.43 -4.04
CA GLY A 161 -5.50 -6.36 -3.34
C GLY A 161 -6.27 -5.70 -2.18
N ILE A 162 -6.70 -6.54 -1.25
CA ILE A 162 -7.51 -6.16 -0.08
C ILE A 162 -6.86 -5.04 0.75
N GLY A 163 -5.52 -5.06 0.93
CA GLY A 163 -4.83 -3.99 1.67
C GLY A 163 -4.98 -2.62 1.00
N THR A 164 -4.81 -2.56 -0.33
CA THR A 164 -5.00 -1.34 -1.11
C THR A 164 -6.46 -0.87 -1.07
N MET A 165 -7.41 -1.80 -1.18
CA MET A 165 -8.84 -1.51 -1.04
C MET A 165 -9.18 -0.99 0.35
N HIS A 166 -8.63 -1.58 1.42
CA HIS A 166 -8.83 -1.10 2.79
C HIS A 166 -8.36 0.35 2.93
N GLU A 167 -7.18 0.68 2.41
CA GLU A 167 -6.64 2.03 2.46
C GLU A 167 -7.52 3.00 1.66
N ALA A 168 -7.93 2.63 0.44
CA ALA A 168 -8.78 3.47 -0.41
C ALA A 168 -10.16 3.72 0.22
N MET A 169 -10.88 2.69 0.63
CA MET A 169 -12.20 2.82 1.23
C MET A 169 -12.15 3.58 2.56
N SER A 170 -11.13 3.35 3.39
CA SER A 170 -10.93 4.12 4.62
C SER A 170 -10.74 5.61 4.35
N MET A 171 -10.03 6.00 3.27
CA MET A 171 -9.86 7.40 2.91
C MET A 171 -11.15 8.02 2.40
N ILE A 172 -11.88 7.34 1.51
CA ILE A 172 -13.15 7.78 0.99
C ILE A 172 -14.15 8.01 2.15
N ASP A 173 -14.31 7.01 3.03
CA ASP A 173 -15.20 7.11 4.19
C ASP A 173 -14.82 8.27 5.11
N ASN A 174 -13.54 8.43 5.45
CA ASN A 174 -13.10 9.55 6.31
C ASN A 174 -13.41 10.92 5.70
N ILE A 175 -13.34 11.09 4.38
CA ILE A 175 -13.70 12.34 3.71
C ILE A 175 -15.21 12.53 3.72
N MET A 176 -15.99 11.50 3.37
CA MET A 176 -17.46 11.53 3.42
C MET A 176 -17.97 11.88 4.81
N GLN A 177 -17.38 11.31 5.85
CA GLN A 177 -17.73 11.56 7.26
C GLN A 177 -17.14 12.88 7.80
N LYS A 178 -16.49 13.71 6.97
CA LYS A 178 -15.84 14.97 7.36
C LYS A 178 -14.78 14.80 8.47
N LYS A 179 -14.14 13.62 8.54
CA LYS A 179 -13.03 13.33 9.45
C LYS A 179 -11.67 13.60 8.82
N ALA A 180 -11.64 13.85 7.51
CA ALA A 180 -10.47 14.29 6.77
C ALA A 180 -10.86 15.42 5.81
N PRO A 181 -9.95 16.36 5.49
CA PRO A 181 -10.16 17.34 4.44
C PRO A 181 -10.38 16.67 3.09
N VAL A 182 -11.20 17.31 2.25
CA VAL A 182 -11.39 16.87 0.86
C VAL A 182 -10.07 16.99 0.10
N ARG A 183 -9.76 15.96 -0.68
CA ARG A 183 -8.60 15.86 -1.57
C ARG A 183 -8.88 14.85 -2.66
N PRO A 184 -8.18 14.88 -3.79
CA PRO A 184 -8.32 13.84 -4.82
C PRO A 184 -7.97 12.45 -4.29
N ILE A 185 -8.87 11.51 -4.47
CA ILE A 185 -8.67 10.08 -4.32
C ILE A 185 -8.68 9.50 -5.73
N ILE A 186 -7.51 9.15 -6.22
CA ILE A 186 -7.28 8.87 -7.64
C ILE A 186 -7.01 7.38 -7.82
N PHE A 187 -7.86 6.72 -8.59
CA PHE A 187 -7.67 5.34 -9.02
C PHE A 187 -7.01 5.34 -10.40
N PHE A 188 -5.78 4.85 -10.46
CA PHE A 188 -5.04 4.81 -11.71
C PHE A 188 -5.37 3.52 -12.47
N GLU A 189 -5.90 3.67 -13.68
CA GLU A 189 -6.35 2.60 -14.58
C GLU A 189 -5.41 2.51 -15.81
N PRO A 190 -4.21 1.92 -15.67
CA PRO A 190 -3.13 2.11 -16.64
C PRO A 190 -3.30 1.31 -17.94
N VAL A 191 -4.23 0.37 -17.99
CA VAL A 191 -4.40 -0.53 -19.15
C VAL A 191 -5.85 -0.45 -19.62
N ALA A 192 -6.08 0.27 -20.71
CA ALA A 192 -7.42 0.62 -21.18
C ALA A 192 -8.28 -0.59 -21.60
N ASP A 193 -7.66 -1.61 -22.21
CA ASP A 193 -8.33 -2.82 -22.65
C ASP A 193 -8.52 -3.87 -21.52
N LYS A 194 -7.92 -3.66 -20.37
CA LYS A 194 -8.05 -4.50 -19.17
C LYS A 194 -8.28 -3.65 -17.93
N PRO A 195 -9.45 -3.01 -17.82
CA PRO A 195 -9.73 -2.10 -16.72
C PRO A 195 -9.78 -2.86 -15.38
N TYR A 196 -8.95 -2.44 -14.44
CA TYR A 196 -8.82 -3.08 -13.14
C TYR A 196 -9.88 -2.58 -12.14
N TRP A 197 -10.07 -1.26 -12.09
CA TRP A 197 -10.98 -0.61 -11.14
C TRP A 197 -12.42 -0.52 -11.63
N GLN A 198 -12.65 -0.67 -12.93
CA GLN A 198 -13.97 -0.49 -13.55
C GLN A 198 -15.06 -1.32 -12.86
N GLY A 199 -14.79 -2.59 -12.56
CA GLY A 199 -15.77 -3.47 -11.90
C GLY A 199 -16.18 -3.00 -10.51
N LEU A 200 -15.27 -2.36 -9.75
CA LEU A 200 -15.60 -1.73 -8.47
C LEU A 200 -16.55 -0.55 -8.66
N PHE A 201 -16.24 0.33 -9.61
CA PHE A 201 -17.06 1.52 -9.87
C PHE A 201 -18.40 1.17 -10.51
N ASP A 202 -18.45 0.14 -11.34
CA ASP A 202 -19.69 -0.40 -11.88
C ASP A 202 -20.60 -0.94 -10.75
N TRP A 203 -20.02 -1.66 -9.79
CA TRP A 203 -20.76 -2.12 -8.62
C TRP A 203 -21.25 -0.96 -7.76
N LEU A 204 -20.43 0.04 -7.48
CA LEU A 204 -20.85 1.23 -6.74
C LEU A 204 -21.99 1.94 -7.44
N LYS A 205 -21.88 2.16 -8.75
CA LYS A 205 -22.89 2.87 -9.56
C LYS A 205 -24.17 2.08 -9.74
N ASN A 206 -24.05 0.81 -10.15
CA ASN A 206 -25.19 0.02 -10.61
C ASN A 206 -25.90 -0.77 -9.49
N VAL A 207 -25.26 -0.88 -8.31
CA VAL A 207 -25.84 -1.57 -7.16
C VAL A 207 -25.98 -0.62 -5.98
N VAL A 208 -24.89 -0.08 -5.45
CA VAL A 208 -24.90 0.67 -4.19
C VAL A 208 -25.69 1.98 -4.33
N MET A 209 -25.50 2.72 -5.43
CA MET A 209 -26.22 3.98 -5.69
C MET A 209 -27.69 3.71 -6.04
N VAL A 210 -27.98 2.64 -6.77
CA VAL A 210 -29.37 2.30 -7.15
C VAL A 210 -30.23 2.00 -5.93
N VAL A 211 -29.67 1.34 -4.92
CA VAL A 211 -30.40 1.07 -3.67
C VAL A 211 -30.31 2.21 -2.65
N GLY A 212 -29.74 3.35 -3.03
CA GLY A 212 -29.72 4.56 -2.20
C GLY A 212 -28.74 4.57 -1.03
N LEU A 213 -27.74 3.68 -1.03
CA LEU A 213 -26.73 3.59 0.03
C LEU A 213 -25.51 4.51 -0.21
N LEU A 214 -25.40 5.07 -1.40
CA LEU A 214 -24.39 6.03 -1.80
C LEU A 214 -25.00 6.93 -2.88
N LYS A 215 -24.57 8.18 -2.95
CA LYS A 215 -24.93 9.10 -4.03
C LYS A 215 -23.67 9.56 -4.75
N ALA A 216 -23.79 9.96 -6.01
CA ALA A 216 -22.65 10.46 -6.79
C ALA A 216 -22.02 11.71 -6.16
N GLU A 217 -22.86 12.59 -5.59
CA GLU A 217 -22.45 13.79 -4.86
C GLU A 217 -21.72 13.53 -3.54
N ASP A 218 -21.75 12.31 -3.00
CA ASP A 218 -21.04 11.95 -1.79
C ASP A 218 -19.53 11.75 -2.03
N ILE A 219 -19.14 11.46 -3.28
CA ILE A 219 -17.74 11.13 -3.65
C ILE A 219 -17.21 11.94 -4.85
N PRO A 220 -17.48 13.25 -4.95
CA PRO A 220 -17.04 14.09 -6.09
C PRO A 220 -15.51 14.22 -6.18
N PHE A 221 -14.81 13.88 -5.12
CA PHE A 221 -13.35 13.89 -5.00
C PHE A 221 -12.68 12.58 -5.48
N VAL A 222 -13.46 11.61 -5.93
CA VAL A 222 -12.96 10.33 -6.46
C VAL A 222 -12.81 10.43 -7.97
N HIS A 223 -11.61 10.12 -8.45
CA HIS A 223 -11.25 10.21 -9.87
C HIS A 223 -10.72 8.87 -10.38
N ILE A 224 -11.04 8.51 -11.62
CA ILE A 224 -10.38 7.45 -12.37
C ILE A 224 -9.55 8.12 -13.45
N VAL A 225 -8.27 7.85 -13.49
CA VAL A 225 -7.34 8.37 -14.49
C VAL A 225 -6.67 7.23 -15.25
N ARG A 226 -6.39 7.44 -16.53
CA ARG A 226 -5.84 6.41 -17.43
C ARG A 226 -4.46 6.75 -17.98
N SER A 227 -4.00 7.98 -17.72
CA SER A 227 -2.68 8.44 -18.16
C SER A 227 -2.00 9.27 -17.08
N VAL A 228 -0.69 9.42 -17.22
CA VAL A 228 0.12 10.29 -16.35
C VAL A 228 -0.31 11.76 -16.49
N ASP A 229 -0.67 12.18 -17.70
CA ASP A 229 -1.13 13.55 -17.96
C ASP A 229 -2.46 13.83 -17.24
N GLU A 230 -3.42 12.90 -17.27
CA GLU A 230 -4.66 13.01 -16.51
C GLU A 230 -4.40 13.08 -14.99
N LEU A 231 -3.48 12.24 -14.48
CA LEU A 231 -3.08 12.28 -13.08
C LEU A 231 -2.54 13.66 -12.70
N VAL A 232 -1.61 14.19 -13.50
CA VAL A 232 -1.00 15.51 -13.28
C VAL A 232 -2.04 16.62 -13.36
N ALA A 233 -2.98 16.53 -14.30
CA ALA A 233 -4.08 17.49 -14.43
C ALA A 233 -4.97 17.54 -13.19
N VAL A 234 -5.39 16.39 -12.67
CA VAL A 234 -6.19 16.30 -11.44
C VAL A 234 -5.42 16.89 -10.24
N ILE A 235 -4.13 16.60 -10.11
CA ILE A 235 -3.33 17.14 -9.00
C ILE A 235 -3.18 18.67 -9.11
N LYS A 236 -2.92 19.21 -10.31
CA LYS A 236 -2.79 20.64 -10.53
C LYS A 236 -4.07 21.42 -10.33
N ALA A 237 -5.23 20.84 -10.59
CA ALA A 237 -6.53 21.49 -10.42
C ALA A 237 -6.89 21.74 -8.94
N GLN A 238 -6.16 21.15 -7.98
CA GLN A 238 -6.39 21.30 -6.54
C GLN A 238 -5.43 22.28 -5.85
N ASN A 239 -4.40 22.75 -6.56
CA ASN A 239 -3.38 23.67 -6.08
C ASN A 239 -3.37 24.96 -6.90
#